data_92f9654d07c98154900dbb6b2b659e6b
#
_entry.id   92f9654d07c98154900dbb6b2b659e6b
#
_cell.length_a   1.000
_cell.length_b   1.000
_cell.length_c   1.000
_cell.angle_alpha   90.00
_cell.angle_beta   90.00
_cell.angle_gamma   90.00
#
_symmetry.space_group_name_H-M   'P 1'
#
loop_
_entity.id
_entity.type
_entity.pdbx_description
1 polymer ?
#
loop_
_entity_poly.entity_id
_entity_poly.type
_entity_poly.pdbx_seq_one_letter_code
_entity_poly.pdbx_strand_id
1 'polypeptide(L)'
;DEGSPYDANEIDGSDYFDTLYALSADSMKAYYNYLHAPAQHEWQRLWKPTTHFDKEFYNDMMGTKLLSECRFEEAIPYFKQTSLDFISSQNIASYVAGRDYKVECWFKHQPVDEDGDPEAEYAFREDVKLKFCQDILFLQSQFNSTSDAAKRQRIAYRLATYLAQASPAGDCWFLSCYGVSSRMWTWEDRDLSDIRFSGDPLQRLSLRYLNLALASSDRDLRERALYAMAWLPMDPAYKEVFENDTFRRVYRKQSRQFKAYMDLARWRATGQASAFVTHCDILTRFARDNYRQAVRPPRKQADIFN
;
A
#
# COMPACT_ATOMS: atom_id res chain seq x y z
N ASP A 1 -29.52 14.93 -12.53
CA ASP A 1 -28.12 14.87 -12.04
C ASP A 1 -27.46 13.73 -12.78
N GLU A 2 -26.84 14.07 -13.89
CA GLU A 2 -25.92 13.16 -14.56
C GLU A 2 -24.67 13.17 -13.68
N GLY A 3 -24.45 12.10 -12.90
CA GLY A 3 -23.22 11.91 -12.13
C GLY A 3 -22.04 12.11 -13.06
N SER A 4 -20.96 12.68 -12.55
CA SER A 4 -19.73 12.84 -13.33
C SER A 4 -19.38 11.47 -13.92
N PRO A 5 -19.19 11.32 -15.25
CA PRO A 5 -18.82 10.05 -15.86
C PRO A 5 -17.45 9.53 -15.35
N TYR A 6 -16.83 10.27 -14.46
CA TYR A 6 -15.54 9.98 -13.83
C TYR A 6 -15.65 9.78 -12.32
N ASP A 7 -16.87 9.54 -11.82
CA ASP A 7 -17.05 9.09 -10.46
C ASP A 7 -16.28 7.77 -10.27
N ALA A 8 -15.36 7.72 -9.30
CA ALA A 8 -14.54 6.55 -9.05
C ALA A 8 -15.39 5.29 -8.80
N ASN A 9 -16.60 5.43 -8.26
CA ASN A 9 -17.52 4.31 -8.07
C ASN A 9 -18.18 3.84 -9.38
N GLU A 10 -18.43 4.75 -10.32
CA GLU A 10 -18.95 4.38 -11.66
C GLU A 10 -17.84 3.78 -12.52
N ILE A 11 -16.63 4.27 -12.39
CA ILE A 11 -15.46 3.77 -13.11
C ILE A 11 -15.05 2.40 -12.59
N ASP A 12 -15.05 2.18 -11.28
CA ASP A 12 -14.63 0.92 -10.63
C ASP A 12 -15.52 -0.29 -11.03
N GLY A 13 -16.67 -0.04 -11.60
CA GLY A 13 -17.58 -1.06 -12.14
C GLY A 13 -17.57 -1.20 -13.66
N SER A 14 -16.76 -0.42 -14.40
CA SER A 14 -16.76 -0.50 -15.86
C SER A 14 -15.66 -1.44 -16.38
N ASP A 15 -16.05 -2.37 -17.28
CA ASP A 15 -15.11 -3.26 -17.98
C ASP A 15 -13.99 -2.46 -18.69
N TYR A 16 -14.28 -1.25 -19.11
CA TYR A 16 -13.33 -0.38 -19.79
C TYR A 16 -12.24 0.11 -18.83
N PHE A 17 -12.60 0.59 -17.63
CA PHE A 17 -11.66 1.04 -16.63
C PHE A 17 -10.80 -0.13 -16.13
N ASP A 18 -11.42 -1.26 -15.80
CA ASP A 18 -10.71 -2.45 -15.34
C ASP A 18 -9.70 -2.94 -16.37
N THR A 19 -10.07 -2.92 -17.65
CA THR A 19 -9.17 -3.28 -18.75
C THR A 19 -7.99 -2.32 -18.85
N LEU A 20 -8.23 -1.02 -18.79
CA LEU A 20 -7.17 -0.01 -18.84
C LEU A 20 -6.24 -0.11 -17.63
N TYR A 21 -6.81 -0.23 -16.44
CA TYR A 21 -6.04 -0.26 -15.21
C TYR A 21 -5.25 -1.56 -15.03
N ALA A 22 -5.67 -2.64 -15.68
CA ALA A 22 -4.91 -3.89 -15.77
C ALA A 22 -3.65 -3.77 -16.66
N LEU A 23 -3.56 -2.78 -17.54
CA LEU A 23 -2.37 -2.55 -18.36
C LEU A 23 -1.17 -2.14 -17.50
N SER A 24 0.04 -2.45 -17.99
CA SER A 24 1.26 -1.81 -17.44
C SER A 24 1.23 -0.30 -17.73
N ALA A 25 1.98 0.49 -16.94
CA ALA A 25 2.11 1.93 -17.18
C ALA A 25 2.59 2.24 -18.60
N ASP A 26 3.50 1.45 -19.14
CA ASP A 26 4.02 1.66 -20.52
C ASP A 26 2.97 1.35 -21.59
N SER A 27 2.16 0.31 -21.38
CA SER A 27 1.03 0.00 -22.28
C SER A 27 -0.06 1.05 -22.20
N MET A 28 -0.38 1.51 -21.00
CA MET A 28 -1.34 2.60 -20.77
C MET A 28 -0.85 3.90 -21.42
N LYS A 29 0.45 4.22 -21.28
CA LYS A 29 1.07 5.37 -21.94
C LYS A 29 1.00 5.28 -23.47
N ALA A 30 1.23 4.10 -24.02
CA ALA A 30 1.09 3.87 -25.46
C ALA A 30 -0.35 4.09 -25.92
N TYR A 31 -1.33 3.63 -25.16
CA TYR A 31 -2.74 3.84 -25.42
C TYR A 31 -3.13 5.33 -25.30
N TYR A 32 -2.69 6.00 -24.24
CA TYR A 32 -2.88 7.44 -24.07
C TYR A 32 -2.33 8.23 -25.27
N ASN A 33 -1.08 7.95 -25.69
CA ASN A 33 -0.48 8.59 -26.84
C ASN A 33 -1.25 8.28 -28.14
N TYR A 34 -1.76 7.07 -28.30
CA TYR A 34 -2.59 6.69 -29.42
C TYR A 34 -3.91 7.49 -29.47
N LEU A 35 -4.56 7.68 -28.34
CA LEU A 35 -5.80 8.48 -28.26
C LEU A 35 -5.55 9.94 -28.66
N HIS A 36 -4.42 10.51 -28.26
CA HIS A 36 -4.06 11.92 -28.54
C HIS A 36 -3.46 12.12 -29.93
N ALA A 37 -2.99 11.06 -30.59
CA ALA A 37 -2.44 11.18 -31.93
C ALA A 37 -3.55 11.52 -32.95
N PRO A 38 -3.24 12.29 -34.00
CA PRO A 38 -4.18 12.54 -35.10
C PRO A 38 -4.72 11.22 -35.68
N ALA A 39 -5.99 11.21 -36.02
CA ALA A 39 -6.62 10.07 -36.66
C ALA A 39 -5.97 9.82 -38.04
N GLN A 40 -5.43 8.62 -38.26
CA GLN A 40 -4.78 8.24 -39.50
C GLN A 40 -5.75 7.60 -40.51
N HIS A 41 -6.88 7.08 -40.02
CA HIS A 41 -7.90 6.39 -40.81
C HIS A 41 -9.29 6.96 -40.52
N GLU A 42 -10.18 6.80 -41.48
CA GLU A 42 -11.55 7.32 -41.37
C GLU A 42 -12.30 6.72 -40.18
N TRP A 43 -12.18 5.43 -39.93
CA TRP A 43 -12.80 4.80 -38.78
C TRP A 43 -12.27 5.36 -37.44
N GLN A 44 -10.99 5.77 -37.37
CA GLN A 44 -10.46 6.43 -36.17
C GLN A 44 -11.06 7.80 -35.94
N ARG A 45 -11.43 8.52 -37.01
CA ARG A 45 -12.12 9.82 -36.92
C ARG A 45 -13.52 9.65 -36.34
N LEU A 46 -14.14 8.49 -36.55
CA LEU A 46 -15.49 8.21 -36.05
C LEU A 46 -15.51 7.80 -34.60
N TRP A 47 -14.61 6.92 -34.16
CA TRP A 47 -14.70 6.34 -32.85
C TRP A 47 -13.84 7.05 -31.77
N LYS A 48 -12.70 7.66 -32.12
CA LYS A 48 -11.89 8.39 -31.13
C LYS A 48 -12.68 9.47 -30.37
N PRO A 49 -13.57 10.25 -31.00
CA PRO A 49 -14.40 11.21 -30.27
C PRO A 49 -15.47 10.58 -29.37
N THR A 50 -15.80 9.30 -29.58
CA THR A 50 -16.76 8.58 -28.74
C THR A 50 -16.15 7.91 -27.51
N THR A 51 -14.81 7.83 -27.45
CA THR A 51 -14.13 7.43 -26.23
C THR A 51 -14.17 8.56 -25.22
N HIS A 52 -14.42 8.23 -23.96
CA HIS A 52 -14.31 9.18 -22.87
C HIS A 52 -12.90 9.77 -22.85
N PHE A 53 -12.81 11.05 -23.17
CA PHE A 53 -11.53 11.71 -23.42
C PHE A 53 -11.36 12.91 -22.48
N ASP A 54 -11.44 12.64 -21.17
CA ASP A 54 -11.06 13.64 -20.20
C ASP A 54 -9.55 13.57 -19.99
N LYS A 55 -8.89 14.68 -20.26
CA LYS A 55 -7.44 14.79 -20.15
C LYS A 55 -6.98 14.66 -18.69
N GLU A 56 -7.71 15.23 -17.74
CA GLU A 56 -7.37 15.19 -16.34
C GLU A 56 -7.55 13.79 -15.77
N PHE A 57 -8.62 13.09 -16.17
CA PHE A 57 -8.84 11.70 -15.85
C PHE A 57 -7.66 10.80 -16.29
N TYR A 58 -7.25 10.91 -17.55
CA TYR A 58 -6.11 10.13 -18.04
C TYR A 58 -4.80 10.50 -17.36
N ASN A 59 -4.59 11.75 -17.03
CA ASN A 59 -3.39 12.18 -16.32
C ASN A 59 -3.37 11.64 -14.89
N ASP A 60 -4.48 11.72 -14.16
CA ASP A 60 -4.57 11.16 -12.82
C ASP A 60 -4.37 9.64 -12.84
N MET A 61 -5.04 8.93 -13.77
CA MET A 61 -4.91 7.49 -13.93
C MET A 61 -3.48 7.07 -14.28
N MET A 62 -2.81 7.77 -15.22
CA MET A 62 -1.42 7.52 -15.59
C MET A 62 -0.47 7.76 -14.42
N GLY A 63 -0.65 8.89 -13.72
CA GLY A 63 0.14 9.21 -12.54
C GLY A 63 -0.03 8.16 -11.45
N THR A 64 -1.27 7.74 -11.17
CA THR A 64 -1.60 6.71 -10.17
C THR A 64 -0.97 5.36 -10.54
N LYS A 65 -1.04 4.97 -11.82
CA LYS A 65 -0.43 3.72 -12.28
C LYS A 65 1.09 3.73 -12.14
N LEU A 66 1.74 4.81 -12.54
CA LEU A 66 3.19 4.97 -12.38
C LEU A 66 3.60 4.98 -10.90
N LEU A 67 2.82 5.64 -10.03
CA LEU A 67 3.02 5.61 -8.59
C LEU A 67 2.93 4.18 -8.06
N SER A 68 1.89 3.43 -8.43
CA SER A 68 1.70 2.04 -8.00
C SER A 68 2.84 1.11 -8.44
N GLU A 69 3.52 1.44 -9.54
CA GLU A 69 4.71 0.75 -10.04
C GLU A 69 6.03 1.30 -9.44
N CYS A 70 5.97 2.20 -8.45
CA CYS A 70 7.13 2.89 -7.83
C CYS A 70 7.94 3.77 -8.80
N ARG A 71 7.33 4.26 -9.87
CA ARG A 71 7.92 5.16 -10.89
C ARG A 71 7.57 6.63 -10.56
N PHE A 72 7.92 7.06 -9.35
CA PHE A 72 7.46 8.34 -8.77
C PHE A 72 7.89 9.57 -9.56
N GLU A 73 9.11 9.58 -10.09
CA GLU A 73 9.61 10.70 -10.91
C GLU A 73 8.80 10.85 -12.21
N GLU A 74 8.41 9.73 -12.82
CA GLU A 74 7.61 9.72 -14.04
C GLU A 74 6.12 10.04 -13.78
N ALA A 75 5.61 9.81 -12.57
CA ALA A 75 4.24 10.13 -12.19
C ALA A 75 4.00 11.65 -12.05
N ILE A 76 4.99 12.39 -11.54
CA ILE A 76 4.88 13.83 -11.23
C ILE A 76 4.38 14.68 -12.41
N PRO A 77 4.91 14.53 -13.64
CA PRO A 77 4.42 15.33 -14.79
C PRO A 77 2.95 15.14 -15.10
N TYR A 78 2.39 13.96 -14.83
CA TYR A 78 0.97 13.68 -15.03
C TYR A 78 0.12 14.36 -13.96
N PHE A 79 0.44 14.18 -12.68
CA PHE A 79 -0.29 14.83 -11.58
C PHE A 79 -0.27 16.36 -11.66
N LYS A 80 0.79 16.95 -12.18
CA LYS A 80 0.86 18.39 -12.42
C LYS A 80 -0.12 18.92 -13.47
N GLN A 81 -0.77 18.05 -14.23
CA GLN A 81 -1.74 18.37 -15.25
C GLN A 81 -3.19 18.10 -14.80
N THR A 82 -3.40 17.70 -13.55
CA THR A 82 -4.70 17.58 -12.91
C THR A 82 -4.97 18.82 -12.06
N SER A 83 -6.21 19.32 -12.09
CA SER A 83 -6.64 20.43 -11.25
C SER A 83 -7.13 19.96 -9.88
N LEU A 84 -7.11 20.84 -8.89
CA LEU A 84 -7.67 20.53 -7.58
C LEU A 84 -9.20 20.35 -7.64
N ASP A 85 -9.88 21.02 -8.56
CA ASP A 85 -11.31 20.86 -8.77
C ASP A 85 -11.63 19.45 -9.27
N PHE A 86 -10.85 18.94 -10.24
CA PHE A 86 -10.98 17.57 -10.70
C PHE A 86 -10.76 16.55 -9.56
N ILE A 87 -9.67 16.69 -8.80
CA ILE A 87 -9.36 15.76 -7.69
C ILE A 87 -10.45 15.81 -6.62
N SER A 88 -10.97 16.99 -6.29
CA SER A 88 -12.04 17.18 -5.30
C SER A 88 -13.39 16.59 -5.76
N SER A 89 -13.63 16.50 -7.06
CA SER A 89 -14.84 15.90 -7.62
C SER A 89 -14.84 14.37 -7.59
N GLN A 90 -13.69 13.75 -7.30
CA GLN A 90 -13.60 12.28 -7.25
C GLN A 90 -14.10 11.77 -5.90
N ASN A 91 -14.88 10.68 -5.90
CA ASN A 91 -15.37 10.06 -4.66
C ASN A 91 -14.26 9.65 -3.69
N ILE A 92 -13.07 9.39 -4.21
CA ILE A 92 -11.88 9.11 -3.42
C ILE A 92 -11.54 10.26 -2.46
N ALA A 93 -12.01 11.48 -2.75
CA ALA A 93 -11.78 12.65 -1.93
C ALA A 93 -12.24 12.45 -0.47
N SER A 94 -13.37 11.77 -0.26
CA SER A 94 -13.91 11.47 1.07
C SER A 94 -12.97 10.59 1.90
N TYR A 95 -12.16 9.74 1.27
CA TYR A 95 -11.21 8.85 1.95
C TYR A 95 -9.89 9.53 2.31
N VAL A 96 -9.56 10.66 1.69
CA VAL A 96 -8.32 11.39 1.97
C VAL A 96 -8.41 12.15 3.29
N ALA A 97 -9.64 12.55 3.68
CA ALA A 97 -9.88 13.30 4.90
C ALA A 97 -9.38 12.54 6.13
N GLY A 98 -8.54 13.19 6.92
CA GLY A 98 -8.03 12.64 8.16
C GLY A 98 -7.00 11.52 8.04
N ARG A 99 -6.53 11.19 6.83
CA ARG A 99 -5.49 10.17 6.62
C ARG A 99 -4.16 10.79 6.22
N ASP A 100 -3.10 10.34 6.86
CA ASP A 100 -1.71 10.77 6.58
C ASP A 100 -0.81 9.55 6.35
N TYR A 101 -0.22 9.47 5.17
CA TYR A 101 0.72 8.40 4.81
C TYR A 101 2.03 8.41 5.62
N LYS A 102 2.24 9.43 6.46
CA LYS A 102 3.40 9.52 7.37
C LYS A 102 3.19 8.77 8.68
N VAL A 103 1.95 8.34 8.95
CA VAL A 103 1.58 7.57 10.15
C VAL A 103 1.94 6.10 9.97
N GLU A 104 2.41 5.47 11.03
CA GLU A 104 2.79 4.05 11.05
C GLU A 104 1.53 3.16 11.16
N CYS A 105 1.01 2.68 10.04
CA CYS A 105 -0.20 1.87 9.94
C CYS A 105 -0.17 0.57 10.76
N TRP A 106 0.99 0.02 11.01
CA TRP A 106 1.15 -1.19 11.81
C TRP A 106 0.97 -1.00 13.32
N PHE A 107 0.99 0.24 13.82
CA PHE A 107 0.69 0.52 15.23
C PHE A 107 -0.72 1.00 15.44
N LYS A 108 -1.27 1.74 14.50
CA LYS A 108 -2.61 2.33 14.61
C LYS A 108 -3.16 2.55 13.21
N HIS A 109 -4.25 1.84 12.90
CA HIS A 109 -5.08 2.19 11.75
C HIS A 109 -5.69 3.57 11.98
N GLN A 110 -5.65 4.38 10.95
CA GLN A 110 -6.31 5.67 10.99
C GLN A 110 -7.82 5.42 10.89
N PRO A 111 -8.62 5.96 11.81
CA PRO A 111 -10.06 5.74 11.75
C PRO A 111 -10.57 6.27 10.42
N VAL A 112 -11.34 5.44 9.77
CA VAL A 112 -12.22 5.83 8.70
C VAL A 112 -13.58 5.89 9.34
N ASP A 113 -14.28 6.97 9.18
CA ASP A 113 -15.71 6.93 9.26
C ASP A 113 -16.14 5.99 8.12
N GLU A 114 -16.60 4.78 8.46
CA GLU A 114 -16.96 3.75 7.47
C GLU A 114 -18.06 4.28 6.53
N ASP A 115 -18.82 5.26 7.02
CA ASP A 115 -19.89 5.87 6.27
C ASP A 115 -19.42 7.10 5.46
N GLY A 116 -18.14 7.55 5.62
CA GLY A 116 -17.58 8.76 5.04
C GLY A 116 -18.60 9.89 5.14
N ASP A 117 -18.31 11.03 5.72
CA ASP A 117 -19.29 12.11 5.73
C ASP A 117 -19.51 12.57 4.27
N PRO A 118 -20.61 12.13 3.59
CA PRO A 118 -20.85 12.49 2.20
C PRO A 118 -21.16 13.99 2.05
N GLU A 119 -21.37 14.69 3.17
CA GLU A 119 -21.62 16.14 3.20
C GLU A 119 -20.35 16.94 3.47
N ALA A 120 -19.22 16.31 3.80
CA ALA A 120 -17.96 17.01 3.92
C ALA A 120 -17.47 17.40 2.52
N GLU A 121 -17.77 18.60 2.09
CA GLU A 121 -17.11 19.25 0.97
C GLU A 121 -15.61 19.33 1.22
N TYR A 122 -14.88 18.28 0.79
CA TYR A 122 -13.45 18.24 0.97
C TYR A 122 -12.75 18.96 -0.18
N ALA A 123 -12.52 20.25 0.01
CA ALA A 123 -11.68 20.99 -0.91
C ALA A 123 -10.20 20.66 -0.66
N PHE A 124 -9.55 19.99 -1.58
CA PHE A 124 -8.10 19.76 -1.53
C PHE A 124 -7.36 21.10 -1.63
N ARG A 125 -6.36 21.26 -0.76
CA ARG A 125 -5.40 22.38 -0.83
C ARG A 125 -4.18 22.05 -1.70
N GLU A 126 -3.91 20.76 -1.88
CA GLU A 126 -2.80 20.24 -2.68
C GLU A 126 -3.17 18.85 -3.20
N ASP A 127 -2.61 18.47 -4.34
CA ASP A 127 -2.71 17.10 -4.84
C ASP A 127 -1.88 16.16 -3.95
N VAL A 128 -2.56 15.29 -3.20
CA VAL A 128 -1.94 14.38 -2.25
C VAL A 128 -1.05 13.34 -2.93
N LYS A 129 -1.40 12.89 -4.16
CA LYS A 129 -0.60 11.93 -4.93
C LYS A 129 0.69 12.57 -5.43
N LEU A 130 0.60 13.80 -5.95
CA LEU A 130 1.76 14.60 -6.34
C LEU A 130 2.69 14.81 -5.14
N LYS A 131 2.13 15.23 -4.01
CA LYS A 131 2.85 15.48 -2.76
C LYS A 131 3.55 14.22 -2.26
N PHE A 132 2.86 13.09 -2.29
CA PHE A 132 3.45 11.80 -1.93
C PHE A 132 4.66 11.45 -2.79
N CYS A 133 4.55 11.57 -4.11
CA CYS A 133 5.68 11.31 -5.02
C CYS A 133 6.88 12.22 -4.73
N GLN A 134 6.63 13.50 -4.47
CA GLN A 134 7.69 14.46 -4.13
C GLN A 134 8.36 14.12 -2.80
N ASP A 135 7.58 13.75 -1.76
CA ASP A 135 8.11 13.38 -0.45
C ASP A 135 8.93 12.08 -0.52
N ILE A 136 8.51 11.09 -1.32
CA ILE A 136 9.28 9.86 -1.55
C ILE A 136 10.62 10.18 -2.23
N LEU A 137 10.63 10.95 -3.31
CA LEU A 137 11.86 11.31 -4.02
C LEU A 137 12.80 12.13 -3.13
N PHE A 138 12.26 13.03 -2.33
CA PHE A 138 13.05 13.79 -1.35
C PHE A 138 13.71 12.87 -0.32
N LEU A 139 12.96 11.94 0.26
CA LEU A 139 13.52 10.97 1.21
C LEU A 139 14.54 10.03 0.55
N GLN A 140 14.30 9.60 -0.69
CA GLN A 140 15.27 8.79 -1.45
C GLN A 140 16.56 9.55 -1.73
N SER A 141 16.46 10.83 -2.06
CA SER A 141 17.64 11.71 -2.22
C SER A 141 18.42 11.83 -0.92
N GLN A 142 17.76 12.07 0.21
CA GLN A 142 18.40 12.09 1.53
C GLN A 142 19.04 10.76 1.90
N PHE A 143 18.36 9.64 1.62
CA PHE A 143 18.85 8.28 1.85
C PHE A 143 20.14 8.01 1.08
N ASN A 144 20.21 8.45 -0.18
CA ASN A 144 21.35 8.23 -1.06
C ASN A 144 22.53 9.15 -0.73
N SER A 145 22.27 10.38 -0.24
CA SER A 145 23.30 11.39 0.02
C SER A 145 23.93 11.28 1.41
N THR A 146 23.27 10.62 2.38
CA THR A 146 23.81 10.51 3.74
C THR A 146 24.80 9.37 3.88
N SER A 147 25.97 9.65 4.46
CA SER A 147 26.97 8.65 4.88
C SER A 147 26.74 8.13 6.31
N ASP A 148 25.93 8.81 7.11
CA ASP A 148 25.58 8.39 8.47
C ASP A 148 24.64 7.18 8.42
N ALA A 149 25.13 6.02 8.85
CA ALA A 149 24.38 4.76 8.83
C ALA A 149 23.09 4.83 9.67
N ALA A 150 23.13 5.43 10.86
CA ALA A 150 21.98 5.55 11.74
C ALA A 150 20.89 6.45 11.12
N LYS A 151 21.29 7.59 10.55
CA LYS A 151 20.38 8.48 9.82
C LYS A 151 19.80 7.78 8.60
N ARG A 152 20.62 7.05 7.84
CA ARG A 152 20.19 6.30 6.66
C ARG A 152 19.14 5.24 7.01
N GLN A 153 19.32 4.54 8.13
CA GLN A 153 18.38 3.52 8.61
C GLN A 153 17.03 4.13 9.06
N ARG A 154 17.05 5.30 9.71
CA ARG A 154 15.82 6.02 10.06
C ARG A 154 15.08 6.51 8.81
N ILE A 155 15.81 7.00 7.81
CA ILE A 155 15.19 7.40 6.53
C ILE A 155 14.59 6.17 5.83
N ALA A 156 15.28 5.04 5.84
CA ALA A 156 14.77 3.79 5.29
C ALA A 156 13.45 3.37 5.97
N TYR A 157 13.38 3.46 7.29
CA TYR A 157 12.14 3.15 8.02
C TYR A 157 10.99 4.10 7.63
N ARG A 158 11.26 5.40 7.49
CA ARG A 158 10.25 6.37 7.02
C ARG A 158 9.78 6.08 5.60
N LEU A 159 10.69 5.78 4.69
CA LEU A 159 10.34 5.35 3.32
C LEU A 159 9.46 4.11 3.34
N ALA A 160 9.79 3.13 4.19
CA ALA A 160 8.99 1.92 4.34
C ALA A 160 7.58 2.21 4.84
N THR A 161 7.45 3.11 5.83
CA THR A 161 6.14 3.55 6.36
C THR A 161 5.28 4.17 5.26
N TYR A 162 5.82 5.15 4.53
CA TYR A 162 5.08 5.86 3.48
C TYR A 162 4.61 4.89 2.38
N LEU A 163 5.49 4.01 1.94
CA LEU A 163 5.19 3.02 0.90
C LEU A 163 4.15 1.98 1.35
N ALA A 164 4.22 1.53 2.60
CA ALA A 164 3.23 0.60 3.14
C ALA A 164 1.85 1.26 3.25
N GLN A 165 1.79 2.53 3.69
CA GLN A 165 0.56 3.29 3.76
C GLN A 165 -0.09 3.50 2.39
N ALA A 166 0.72 3.75 1.34
CA ALA A 166 0.24 3.97 -0.01
C ALA A 166 -0.10 2.66 -0.76
N SER A 167 0.26 1.50 -0.20
CA SER A 167 -0.08 0.21 -0.81
C SER A 167 -1.57 -0.09 -0.71
N PRO A 168 -2.11 -1.02 -1.54
CA PRO A 168 -3.52 -1.42 -1.46
C PRO A 168 -3.96 -1.95 -0.08
N ALA A 169 -3.02 -2.37 0.77
CA ALA A 169 -3.27 -2.82 2.13
C ALA A 169 -3.06 -1.74 3.20
N GLY A 170 -2.70 -0.53 2.81
CA GLY A 170 -2.49 0.60 3.73
C GLY A 170 -3.73 1.47 3.89
N ASP A 171 -3.74 2.33 4.91
CA ASP A 171 -4.85 3.24 5.15
C ASP A 171 -4.98 4.32 4.06
N CYS A 172 -3.87 4.63 3.36
CA CYS A 172 -3.83 5.59 2.26
C CYS A 172 -3.80 4.89 0.88
N TRP A 173 -4.52 3.77 0.73
CA TRP A 173 -4.63 2.99 -0.50
C TRP A 173 -5.02 3.85 -1.72
N PHE A 174 -5.79 4.92 -1.54
CA PHE A 174 -6.23 5.86 -2.56
C PHE A 174 -5.06 6.54 -3.32
N LEU A 175 -3.85 6.48 -2.79
CA LEU A 175 -2.66 6.98 -3.49
C LEU A 175 -2.29 6.11 -4.70
N SER A 176 -2.53 4.79 -4.61
CA SER A 176 -2.12 3.83 -5.63
C SER A 176 -3.28 3.06 -6.30
N CYS A 177 -4.52 3.25 -5.82
CA CYS A 177 -5.72 2.56 -6.31
C CYS A 177 -6.88 3.54 -6.41
N TYR A 178 -7.89 3.21 -7.23
CA TYR A 178 -9.13 3.99 -7.37
C TYR A 178 -10.28 3.47 -6.52
N GLY A 179 -10.20 2.25 -6.08
CA GLY A 179 -11.17 1.63 -5.20
C GLY A 179 -10.49 0.58 -4.32
N VAL A 180 -10.93 0.48 -3.08
CA VAL A 180 -10.82 -0.78 -2.37
C VAL A 180 -11.85 -1.64 -3.05
N SER A 181 -11.40 -2.50 -3.97
CA SER A 181 -12.31 -3.35 -4.71
C SER A 181 -13.37 -3.90 -3.75
N SER A 182 -14.65 -3.77 -4.12
CA SER A 182 -15.78 -4.33 -3.38
C SER A 182 -15.57 -5.82 -3.03
N ARG A 183 -14.67 -6.49 -3.72
CA ARG A 183 -14.18 -7.84 -3.44
C ARG A 183 -13.42 -7.96 -2.11
N MET A 184 -12.87 -6.89 -1.54
CA MET A 184 -12.32 -6.95 -0.17
C MET A 184 -13.41 -7.10 0.89
N TRP A 185 -14.67 -6.80 0.57
CA TRP A 185 -15.82 -6.90 1.47
C TRP A 185 -16.64 -8.18 1.27
N THR A 186 -16.45 -8.94 0.20
CA THR A 186 -17.09 -10.23 0.05
C THR A 186 -16.39 -11.24 0.95
N TRP A 187 -17.15 -11.88 1.81
CA TRP A 187 -16.68 -12.91 2.76
C TRP A 187 -15.97 -14.08 2.07
N GLU A 188 -16.16 -14.23 0.77
CA GLU A 188 -15.60 -15.27 -0.08
C GLU A 188 -14.15 -15.02 -0.50
N ASP A 189 -13.68 -13.75 -0.53
CA ASP A 189 -12.38 -13.36 -1.05
C ASP A 189 -11.36 -12.99 0.04
N ARG A 190 -11.56 -13.42 1.28
CA ARG A 190 -10.57 -13.22 2.37
C ARG A 190 -9.30 -14.05 2.23
N ASP A 191 -9.08 -14.69 1.10
CA ASP A 191 -7.76 -15.25 0.81
C ASP A 191 -6.79 -14.11 0.51
N LEU A 192 -6.21 -13.54 1.59
CA LEU A 192 -5.12 -12.57 1.51
C LEU A 192 -3.87 -13.13 0.79
N SER A 193 -3.94 -14.37 0.33
CA SER A 193 -2.98 -14.95 -0.60
C SER A 193 -3.18 -14.45 -2.03
N ASP A 194 -4.19 -13.60 -2.27
CA ASP A 194 -4.43 -13.01 -3.58
C ASP A 194 -3.12 -12.39 -4.10
N ILE A 195 -2.78 -12.80 -5.30
CA ILE A 195 -1.62 -12.36 -6.07
C ILE A 195 -1.43 -10.84 -6.04
N ARG A 196 -2.51 -10.07 -5.90
CA ARG A 196 -2.52 -8.61 -5.75
C ARG A 196 -1.69 -8.09 -4.58
N PHE A 197 -1.70 -8.77 -3.43
CA PHE A 197 -0.90 -8.33 -2.27
C PHE A 197 0.53 -8.88 -2.31
N SER A 198 0.72 -10.12 -2.76
CA SER A 198 2.06 -10.72 -2.83
C SER A 198 2.94 -10.09 -3.91
N GLY A 199 2.32 -9.53 -4.96
CA GLY A 199 3.00 -8.91 -6.11
C GLY A 199 3.14 -7.38 -6.02
N ASP A 200 2.54 -6.72 -5.04
CA ASP A 200 2.50 -5.26 -4.97
C ASP A 200 3.90 -4.61 -4.89
N PRO A 201 4.25 -3.71 -5.83
CA PRO A 201 5.57 -3.10 -5.89
C PRO A 201 5.86 -2.22 -4.67
N LEU A 202 4.85 -1.49 -4.13
CA LEU A 202 5.00 -0.61 -2.98
C LEU A 202 5.34 -1.41 -1.73
N GLN A 203 4.63 -2.52 -1.48
CA GLN A 203 4.94 -3.40 -0.36
C GLN A 203 6.34 -4.05 -0.49
N ARG A 204 6.71 -4.49 -1.71
CA ARG A 204 8.05 -5.03 -1.95
C ARG A 204 9.14 -4.00 -1.67
N LEU A 205 8.93 -2.76 -2.11
CA LEU A 205 9.88 -1.69 -1.86
C LEU A 205 9.91 -1.32 -0.36
N SER A 206 8.76 -1.26 0.30
CA SER A 206 8.66 -1.09 1.75
C SER A 206 9.47 -2.15 2.50
N LEU A 207 9.28 -3.43 2.16
CA LEU A 207 10.02 -4.53 2.78
C LEU A 207 11.54 -4.40 2.60
N ARG A 208 12.01 -3.96 1.43
CA ARG A 208 13.45 -3.71 1.20
C ARG A 208 13.99 -2.64 2.16
N TYR A 209 13.25 -1.55 2.37
CA TYR A 209 13.65 -0.50 3.31
C TYR A 209 13.54 -0.95 4.77
N LEU A 210 12.55 -1.78 5.14
CA LEU A 210 12.46 -2.37 6.48
C LEU A 210 13.67 -3.27 6.79
N ASN A 211 14.14 -4.06 5.83
CA ASN A 211 15.35 -4.86 6.01
C ASN A 211 16.60 -3.99 6.28
N LEU A 212 16.70 -2.80 5.68
CA LEU A 212 17.78 -1.86 5.97
C LEU A 212 17.64 -1.25 7.38
N ALA A 213 16.42 -0.94 7.80
CA ALA A 213 16.14 -0.44 9.14
C ALA A 213 16.40 -1.52 10.22
N LEU A 214 16.10 -2.78 9.92
CA LEU A 214 16.34 -3.92 10.81
C LEU A 214 17.82 -4.09 11.17
N ALA A 215 18.74 -3.68 10.29
CA ALA A 215 20.18 -3.72 10.54
C ALA A 215 20.66 -2.61 11.50
N SER A 216 19.77 -1.81 12.09
CA SER A 216 20.14 -0.72 12.99
C SER A 216 20.71 -1.21 14.32
N SER A 217 21.69 -0.47 14.86
CA SER A 217 22.12 -0.60 16.24
C SER A 217 21.11 -0.01 17.24
N ASP A 218 20.23 0.88 16.77
CA ASP A 218 19.13 1.44 17.55
C ASP A 218 18.07 0.34 17.77
N ARG A 219 17.91 -0.05 19.03
CA ARG A 219 17.03 -1.15 19.42
C ARG A 219 15.55 -0.86 19.14
N ASP A 220 15.10 0.37 19.41
CA ASP A 220 13.71 0.77 19.15
C ASP A 220 13.41 0.70 17.66
N LEU A 221 14.29 1.23 16.83
CA LEU A 221 14.14 1.19 15.38
C LEU A 221 14.11 -0.25 14.83
N ARG A 222 14.97 -1.14 15.35
CA ARG A 222 14.95 -2.56 14.96
C ARG A 222 13.63 -3.24 15.34
N GLU A 223 13.16 -3.01 16.56
CA GLU A 223 11.91 -3.61 17.03
C GLU A 223 10.71 -3.13 16.20
N ARG A 224 10.65 -1.84 15.90
CA ARG A 224 9.64 -1.26 15.01
C ARG A 224 9.71 -1.86 13.61
N ALA A 225 10.89 -1.99 13.04
CA ALA A 225 11.08 -2.60 11.73
C ALA A 225 10.65 -4.08 11.71
N LEU A 226 11.00 -4.85 12.74
CA LEU A 226 10.58 -6.24 12.87
C LEU A 226 9.06 -6.37 12.99
N TYR A 227 8.44 -5.50 13.79
CA TYR A 227 6.99 -5.45 13.93
C TYR A 227 6.30 -5.11 12.60
N ALA A 228 6.78 -4.08 11.90
CA ALA A 228 6.29 -3.71 10.59
C ALA A 228 6.39 -4.84 9.57
N MET A 229 7.51 -5.58 9.57
CA MET A 229 7.68 -6.74 8.70
C MET A 229 6.68 -7.86 8.99
N ALA A 230 6.32 -8.06 10.26
CA ALA A 230 5.30 -9.03 10.64
C ALA A 230 3.89 -8.56 10.24
N TRP A 231 3.66 -7.25 10.20
CA TRP A 231 2.39 -6.66 9.82
C TRP A 231 2.15 -6.71 8.30
N LEU A 232 3.17 -6.50 7.46
CA LEU A 232 3.02 -6.49 5.99
C LEU A 232 2.40 -7.81 5.48
N PRO A 233 1.27 -7.76 4.73
CA PRO A 233 0.52 -8.97 4.33
C PRO A 233 1.13 -9.73 3.14
N MET A 234 2.37 -9.46 2.81
CA MET A 234 3.11 -10.17 1.76
C MET A 234 3.45 -11.58 2.19
N ASP A 235 3.13 -12.59 1.38
CA ASP A 235 3.33 -14.00 1.67
C ASP A 235 2.83 -14.35 3.09
N PRO A 236 1.49 -14.38 3.28
CA PRO A 236 0.85 -14.38 4.59
C PRO A 236 1.17 -15.62 5.43
N ALA A 237 1.18 -15.43 6.76
CA ALA A 237 1.53 -16.45 7.75
C ALA A 237 0.54 -17.62 7.80
N TYR A 238 -0.70 -17.39 7.44
CA TYR A 238 -1.78 -18.37 7.45
C TYR A 238 -2.83 -18.02 6.39
N LYS A 239 -3.67 -19.00 6.08
CA LYS A 239 -4.96 -18.79 5.43
C LYS A 239 -6.08 -19.20 6.38
N GLU A 240 -7.20 -18.53 6.30
CA GLU A 240 -8.42 -18.95 6.99
C GLU A 240 -9.19 -19.92 6.10
N VAL A 241 -9.55 -21.05 6.68
CA VAL A 241 -10.37 -22.09 6.01
C VAL A 241 -11.65 -22.23 6.80
N PHE A 242 -12.78 -22.14 6.13
CA PHE A 242 -14.10 -22.35 6.73
C PHE A 242 -14.43 -23.84 6.66
N GLU A 243 -14.47 -24.50 7.82
CA GLU A 243 -14.80 -25.91 7.96
C GLU A 243 -15.71 -26.10 9.18
N ASN A 244 -16.80 -26.87 9.03
CA ASN A 244 -17.75 -27.19 10.11
C ASN A 244 -18.27 -25.93 10.84
N ASP A 245 -18.74 -24.95 10.10
CA ASP A 245 -19.24 -23.65 10.59
C ASP A 245 -18.27 -22.86 11.45
N THR A 246 -16.98 -23.13 11.31
CA THR A 246 -15.91 -22.42 12.03
C THR A 246 -14.77 -22.03 11.12
N PHE A 247 -14.19 -20.86 11.39
CA PHE A 247 -12.94 -20.44 10.74
C PHE A 247 -11.74 -21.06 11.44
N ARG A 248 -10.93 -21.79 10.69
CA ARG A 248 -9.68 -22.36 11.16
C ARG A 248 -8.50 -21.76 10.43
N ARG A 249 -7.46 -21.35 11.18
CA ARG A 249 -6.19 -20.88 10.62
C ARG A 249 -5.27 -22.05 10.26
N VAL A 250 -4.88 -22.12 9.00
CA VAL A 250 -3.88 -23.05 8.51
C VAL A 250 -2.57 -22.29 8.28
N TYR A 251 -1.59 -22.53 9.17
CA TYR A 251 -0.33 -21.82 9.14
C TYR A 251 0.61 -22.28 8.02
N ARG A 252 1.21 -21.30 7.33
CA ARG A 252 2.18 -21.49 6.24
C ARG A 252 3.58 -21.24 6.77
N LYS A 253 4.20 -22.26 7.40
CA LYS A 253 5.48 -22.16 8.13
C LYS A 253 6.66 -21.64 7.30
N GLN A 254 6.62 -21.80 6.00
CA GLN A 254 7.68 -21.33 5.08
C GLN A 254 7.50 -19.89 4.64
N SER A 255 6.32 -19.31 4.87
CA SER A 255 6.02 -17.95 4.44
C SER A 255 6.90 -16.92 5.16
N ARG A 256 7.09 -15.79 4.48
CA ARG A 256 7.85 -14.66 5.02
C ARG A 256 7.21 -14.10 6.29
N GLN A 257 5.90 -13.89 6.25
CA GLN A 257 5.20 -13.31 7.40
C GLN A 257 5.21 -14.27 8.61
N PHE A 258 5.11 -15.58 8.38
CA PHE A 258 5.25 -16.55 9.48
C PHE A 258 6.63 -16.46 10.16
N LYS A 259 7.69 -16.33 9.36
CA LYS A 259 9.05 -16.17 9.89
C LYS A 259 9.17 -14.88 10.70
N ALA A 260 8.64 -13.76 10.19
CA ALA A 260 8.64 -12.50 10.92
C ALA A 260 7.86 -12.57 12.24
N TYR A 261 6.69 -13.25 12.27
CA TYR A 261 5.98 -13.52 13.51
C TYR A 261 6.78 -14.39 14.49
N MET A 262 7.49 -15.39 14.01
CA MET A 262 8.36 -16.22 14.85
C MET A 262 9.51 -15.42 15.45
N ASP A 263 10.15 -14.56 14.69
CA ASP A 263 11.23 -13.70 15.17
C ASP A 263 10.72 -12.70 16.21
N LEU A 264 9.56 -12.13 15.99
CA LEU A 264 8.90 -11.24 16.94
C LEU A 264 8.49 -11.97 18.23
N ALA A 265 8.00 -13.22 18.13
CA ALA A 265 7.67 -14.05 19.27
C ALA A 265 8.93 -14.42 20.09
N ARG A 266 10.05 -14.71 19.42
CA ARG A 266 11.36 -14.92 20.09
C ARG A 266 11.81 -13.67 20.81
N TRP A 267 11.72 -12.51 20.15
CA TRP A 267 12.05 -11.21 20.76
C TRP A 267 11.22 -10.93 22.00
N ARG A 268 9.90 -11.15 21.94
CA ARG A 268 9.01 -11.05 23.09
C ARG A 268 9.45 -11.94 24.25
N ALA A 269 9.90 -13.16 23.97
CA ALA A 269 10.35 -14.13 24.98
C ALA A 269 11.62 -13.70 25.72
N THR A 270 12.40 -12.77 25.19
CA THR A 270 13.57 -12.21 25.89
C THR A 270 13.18 -11.32 27.09
N GLY A 271 11.91 -10.95 27.21
CA GLY A 271 11.42 -10.00 28.23
C GLY A 271 11.85 -8.55 27.95
N GLN A 272 12.44 -8.29 26.79
CA GLN A 272 12.95 -6.97 26.43
C GLN A 272 12.04 -6.22 25.45
N ALA A 273 10.97 -6.87 24.97
CA ALA A 273 10.05 -6.28 24.01
C ALA A 273 9.24 -5.14 24.63
N SER A 274 8.97 -4.12 23.85
CA SER A 274 8.16 -2.98 24.24
C SER A 274 6.67 -3.35 24.41
N ALA A 275 5.89 -2.42 24.94
CA ALA A 275 4.48 -2.64 25.24
C ALA A 275 3.66 -3.00 23.99
N PHE A 276 3.93 -2.37 22.83
CA PHE A 276 3.18 -2.66 21.60
C PHE A 276 3.41 -4.09 21.09
N VAL A 277 4.58 -4.69 21.31
CA VAL A 277 4.83 -6.11 20.99
C VAL A 277 4.20 -7.03 22.02
N THR A 278 4.35 -6.69 23.32
CA THR A 278 3.86 -7.54 24.42
C THR A 278 2.32 -7.59 24.49
N HIS A 279 1.65 -6.52 24.12
CA HIS A 279 0.17 -6.41 24.16
C HIS A 279 -0.49 -6.68 22.79
N CYS A 280 0.25 -7.14 21.80
CA CYS A 280 -0.31 -7.47 20.49
C CYS A 280 -1.10 -8.78 20.55
N ASP A 281 -2.42 -8.70 20.38
CA ASP A 281 -3.34 -9.85 20.44
C ASP A 281 -3.07 -10.87 19.33
N ILE A 282 -2.78 -10.40 18.12
CA ILE A 282 -2.47 -11.26 16.97
C ILE A 282 -1.21 -12.07 17.27
N LEU A 283 -0.16 -11.42 17.76
CA LEU A 283 1.08 -12.09 18.14
C LEU A 283 0.87 -13.03 19.32
N THR A 284 0.05 -12.65 20.30
CA THR A 284 -0.28 -13.50 21.45
C THR A 284 -0.99 -14.76 21.00
N ARG A 285 -1.97 -14.65 20.10
CA ARG A 285 -2.67 -15.80 19.52
C ARG A 285 -1.72 -16.67 18.69
N PHE A 286 -0.92 -16.06 17.82
CA PHE A 286 0.09 -16.77 17.03
C PHE A 286 1.06 -17.54 17.92
N ALA A 287 1.58 -16.91 18.96
CA ALA A 287 2.52 -17.54 19.90
C ALA A 287 1.86 -18.74 20.62
N ARG A 288 0.61 -18.60 21.07
CA ARG A 288 -0.13 -19.71 21.70
C ARG A 288 -0.24 -20.92 20.76
N ASP A 289 -0.52 -20.68 19.47
CA ASP A 289 -0.76 -21.76 18.52
C ASP A 289 0.53 -22.40 17.99
N ASN A 290 1.62 -21.64 17.90
CA ASN A 290 2.85 -22.06 17.24
C ASN A 290 4.08 -22.13 18.15
N TYR A 291 4.02 -21.57 19.37
CA TYR A 291 5.17 -21.32 20.20
C TYR A 291 5.57 -22.49 21.09
N ARG A 292 4.73 -23.52 21.29
CA ARG A 292 5.07 -24.72 22.10
C ARG A 292 6.38 -25.40 21.66
N GLN A 293 6.82 -25.16 20.42
CA GLN A 293 8.10 -25.62 19.89
C GLN A 293 9.24 -24.60 20.04
N ALA A 294 8.96 -23.34 20.34
CA ALA A 294 9.91 -22.23 20.40
C ALA A 294 10.14 -21.70 21.83
N VAL A 295 9.57 -22.34 22.86
CA VAL A 295 9.68 -21.96 24.28
C VAL A 295 11.09 -22.18 24.86
N ARG A 296 12.01 -22.75 24.12
CA ARG A 296 13.42 -22.69 24.52
C ARG A 296 14.02 -21.42 23.95
N PRO A 297 14.33 -20.41 24.80
CA PRO A 297 15.07 -19.26 24.30
C PRO A 297 16.34 -19.75 23.61
N PRO A 298 16.75 -19.19 22.49
CA PRO A 298 18.03 -19.53 21.88
C PRO A 298 19.10 -19.31 22.94
N ARG A 299 20.00 -20.30 23.08
CA ARG A 299 21.06 -20.27 24.09
C ARG A 299 22.05 -19.09 23.93
N LYS A 300 21.97 -18.34 22.83
CA LYS A 300 22.74 -17.13 22.57
C LYS A 300 21.85 -16.04 21.97
N GLN A 301 21.80 -14.91 22.64
CA GLN A 301 21.02 -13.72 22.28
C GLN A 301 21.51 -13.06 20.98
N ALA A 302 22.67 -13.47 20.44
CA ALA A 302 23.32 -12.91 19.27
C ALA A 302 22.69 -13.35 17.92
N ASP A 303 21.95 -14.47 17.91
CA ASP A 303 21.56 -15.12 16.64
C ASP A 303 20.19 -14.67 16.10
N ILE A 304 19.50 -13.78 16.80
CA ILE A 304 18.19 -13.28 16.34
C ILE A 304 18.33 -12.18 15.29
N PHE A 305 19.50 -11.50 15.27
CA PHE A 305 19.74 -10.32 14.45
C PHE A 305 21.02 -10.42 13.58
N ASN A 306 21.67 -11.61 13.52
CA ASN A 306 22.76 -11.87 12.59
C ASN A 306 22.29 -12.52 11.30
#